data_2a97dc613aa75a06019d8564d6c62520
#
_entry.id   2a97dc613aa75a06019d8564d6c62520
#
_cell.length_a   1.000
_cell.length_b   1.000
_cell.length_c   1.000
_cell.angle_alpha   90.00
_cell.angle_beta   90.00
_cell.angle_gamma   90.00
#
_symmetry.space_group_name_H-M   'P 1'
#
loop_
_entity.id
_entity.type
_entity.pdbx_description
1 polymer ?
#
loop_
_entity_poly.entity_id
_entity_poly.type
_entity_poly.pdbx_seq_one_letter_code
_entity_poly.pdbx_strand_id
1 'polypeptide(L)'
;MTDDFCCVIAAAGLGTRSRLKYPKTLYEIDGVPILKKILDNLTVLNKPIFLIINPTFNDLFESFMKKYNFSLKLIPQNSPKGMGDAVLQLKNSSHSEKFKNTLLIWGDIPFIRLSTIKQMISRHKKNKNIFTFCSRTTDYAYTRVVRNKSGFVTNVIETRESKDIKIERGERDIGLFMFNNEIVISALEEELDGKFSSSSREHGFLYIVNHLFKRGHLIEALNIASADETVSLNKLSDLEGHS
;
A
#
# COMPACT_ATOMS: atom_id res chain seq x y z
N MET A 1 19.66 17.88 6.39
CA MET A 1 18.89 17.58 5.17
C MET A 1 17.76 16.67 5.58
N THR A 2 16.51 17.07 5.37
CA THR A 2 15.37 16.18 5.60
C THR A 2 15.50 15.00 4.64
N ASP A 3 15.40 13.77 5.17
CA ASP A 3 15.34 12.59 4.30
C ASP A 3 14.18 12.77 3.32
N ASP A 4 14.44 12.54 2.04
CA ASP A 4 13.47 12.79 0.97
C ASP A 4 12.23 11.89 1.08
N PHE A 5 12.38 10.68 1.66
CA PHE A 5 11.26 9.78 1.91
C PHE A 5 11.52 8.78 3.03
N CYS A 6 10.45 8.25 3.59
CA CYS A 6 10.44 7.07 4.46
C CYS A 6 9.69 5.90 3.80
N CYS A 7 9.92 4.69 4.31
CA CYS A 7 9.18 3.50 3.94
C CYS A 7 8.09 3.21 4.99
N VAL A 8 6.92 2.82 4.55
CA VAL A 8 5.78 2.48 5.41
C VAL A 8 5.18 1.15 4.97
N ILE A 9 4.96 0.26 5.91
CA ILE A 9 4.26 -0.99 5.68
C ILE A 9 2.93 -0.92 6.43
N ALA A 10 1.80 -1.10 5.72
CA ALA A 10 0.48 -1.14 6.32
C ALA A 10 0.12 -2.59 6.72
N ALA A 11 0.16 -2.89 8.01
CA ALA A 11 -0.01 -4.23 8.56
C ALA A 11 -1.08 -4.32 9.67
N ALA A 12 -1.93 -3.30 9.83
CA ALA A 12 -2.94 -3.25 10.90
C ALA A 12 -4.22 -4.05 10.59
N GLY A 13 -4.39 -4.55 9.37
CA GLY A 13 -5.59 -5.28 8.95
C GLY A 13 -5.80 -6.57 9.75
N LEU A 14 -7.04 -6.79 10.25
CA LEU A 14 -7.42 -7.94 11.07
C LEU A 14 -7.41 -9.29 10.31
N GLY A 15 -7.27 -9.28 9.00
CA GLY A 15 -7.19 -10.52 8.21
C GLY A 15 -8.43 -11.41 8.27
N THR A 16 -9.61 -10.86 8.52
CA THR A 16 -10.86 -11.61 8.74
C THR A 16 -11.16 -12.63 7.64
N ARG A 17 -10.85 -12.29 6.38
CA ARG A 17 -11.03 -13.17 5.21
C ARG A 17 -10.06 -14.35 5.16
N SER A 18 -8.85 -14.19 5.71
CA SER A 18 -7.84 -15.26 5.76
C SER A 18 -8.05 -16.22 6.93
N ARG A 19 -8.98 -15.90 7.88
CA ARG A 19 -9.24 -16.65 9.10
C ARG A 19 -8.03 -16.84 10.01
N LEU A 20 -6.98 -16.06 9.82
CA LEU A 20 -5.80 -16.07 10.69
C LEU A 20 -6.11 -15.37 12.01
N LYS A 21 -5.59 -15.93 13.11
CA LYS A 21 -5.70 -15.34 14.47
C LYS A 21 -4.57 -14.35 14.76
N TYR A 22 -3.76 -14.00 13.78
CA TYR A 22 -2.62 -13.11 13.85
C TYR A 22 -2.49 -12.29 12.55
N PRO A 23 -1.69 -11.22 12.51
CA PRO A 23 -1.52 -10.38 11.35
C PRO A 23 -1.03 -11.16 10.12
N LYS A 24 -1.69 -10.99 8.96
CA LYS A 24 -1.35 -11.65 7.70
C LYS A 24 0.12 -11.48 7.31
N THR A 25 0.68 -10.33 7.61
CA THR A 25 2.07 -10.00 7.29
C THR A 25 3.08 -10.91 8.00
N LEU A 26 2.66 -11.59 9.09
CA LEU A 26 3.47 -12.57 9.81
C LEU A 26 3.25 -14.01 9.31
N TYR A 27 2.35 -14.22 8.33
CA TYR A 27 2.17 -15.53 7.72
C TYR A 27 3.47 -15.96 7.01
N GLU A 28 3.87 -17.23 7.21
CA GLU A 28 5.09 -17.78 6.63
C GLU A 28 4.79 -18.47 5.30
N ILE A 29 5.56 -18.12 4.28
CA ILE A 29 5.62 -18.79 2.97
C ILE A 29 7.01 -19.41 2.89
N ASP A 30 7.08 -20.74 2.81
CA ASP A 30 8.34 -21.51 2.85
C ASP A 30 9.17 -21.21 4.09
N GLY A 31 8.52 -21.10 5.25
CA GLY A 31 9.17 -20.80 6.53
C GLY A 31 9.66 -19.36 6.69
N VAL A 32 9.34 -18.45 5.75
CA VAL A 32 9.73 -17.04 5.81
C VAL A 32 8.49 -16.14 5.90
N PRO A 33 8.35 -15.33 6.97
CA PRO A 33 7.23 -14.39 7.08
C PRO A 33 7.16 -13.38 5.93
N ILE A 34 5.95 -13.05 5.48
CA ILE A 34 5.73 -12.02 4.43
C ILE A 34 6.44 -10.72 4.81
N LEU A 35 6.31 -10.28 6.07
CA LEU A 35 6.97 -9.08 6.55
C LEU A 35 8.49 -9.13 6.35
N LYS A 36 9.12 -10.29 6.60
CA LYS A 36 10.56 -10.45 6.37
C LYS A 36 10.91 -10.30 4.90
N LYS A 37 10.16 -10.94 4.00
CA LYS A 37 10.37 -10.82 2.55
C LYS A 37 10.28 -9.35 2.09
N ILE A 38 9.33 -8.57 2.62
CA ILE A 38 9.21 -7.13 2.33
C ILE A 38 10.39 -6.35 2.90
N LEU A 39 10.76 -6.60 4.16
CA LEU A 39 11.83 -5.88 4.86
C LEU A 39 13.20 -6.13 4.24
N ASP A 40 13.48 -7.35 3.76
CA ASP A 40 14.74 -7.68 3.07
C ASP A 40 14.96 -6.77 1.83
N ASN A 41 13.87 -6.37 1.15
CA ASN A 41 13.95 -5.41 0.05
C ASN A 41 14.09 -3.96 0.53
N LEU A 42 13.36 -3.58 1.59
CA LEU A 42 13.33 -2.18 2.04
C LEU A 42 14.60 -1.75 2.76
N THR A 43 15.25 -2.65 3.51
CA THR A 43 16.49 -2.33 4.24
C THR A 43 17.62 -1.94 3.30
N VAL A 44 17.65 -2.49 2.06
CA VAL A 44 18.61 -2.12 1.02
C VAL A 44 18.53 -0.63 0.64
N LEU A 45 17.37 0.01 0.85
CA LEU A 45 17.17 1.43 0.53
C LEU A 45 17.80 2.37 1.56
N ASN A 46 18.21 1.84 2.71
CA ASN A 46 18.79 2.61 3.82
C ASN A 46 17.93 3.84 4.21
N LYS A 47 16.62 3.62 4.35
CA LYS A 47 15.61 4.62 4.73
C LYS A 47 14.90 4.20 6.01
N PRO A 48 14.40 5.15 6.82
CA PRO A 48 13.56 4.83 7.97
C PRO A 48 12.33 4.02 7.55
N ILE A 49 12.05 2.95 8.31
CA ILE A 49 10.91 2.06 8.06
C ILE A 49 9.93 2.16 9.22
N PHE A 50 8.69 2.44 8.89
CA PHE A 50 7.55 2.48 9.80
C PHE A 50 6.62 1.32 9.50
N LEU A 51 6.10 0.71 10.55
CA LEU A 51 5.13 -0.38 10.45
C LEU A 51 3.84 0.05 11.14
N ILE A 52 2.75 0.20 10.39
CA ILE A 52 1.43 0.52 10.93
C ILE A 52 0.79 -0.79 11.37
N ILE A 53 0.50 -0.92 12.66
CA ILE A 53 0.03 -2.16 13.27
C ILE A 53 -1.28 -1.98 14.04
N ASN A 54 -2.02 -3.06 14.21
CA ASN A 54 -3.02 -3.14 15.26
C ASN A 54 -2.29 -3.39 16.59
N PRO A 55 -2.45 -2.52 17.61
CA PRO A 55 -1.72 -2.61 18.88
C PRO A 55 -2.01 -3.89 19.67
N THR A 56 -3.12 -4.57 19.41
CA THR A 56 -3.42 -5.89 20.00
C THR A 56 -2.32 -6.93 19.69
N PHE A 57 -1.56 -6.74 18.62
CA PHE A 57 -0.50 -7.65 18.19
C PHE A 57 0.91 -7.11 18.44
N ASN A 58 1.07 -6.08 19.28
CA ASN A 58 2.36 -5.43 19.52
C ASN A 58 3.44 -6.46 19.89
N ASP A 59 3.16 -7.36 20.82
CA ASP A 59 4.11 -8.37 21.30
C ASP A 59 4.60 -9.32 20.18
N LEU A 60 3.71 -9.63 19.22
CA LEU A 60 4.09 -10.45 18.06
C LEU A 60 5.09 -9.71 17.15
N PHE A 61 4.88 -8.41 16.93
CA PHE A 61 5.80 -7.61 16.13
C PHE A 61 7.13 -7.36 16.83
N GLU A 62 7.12 -7.14 18.15
CA GLU A 62 8.34 -7.02 18.95
C GLU A 62 9.16 -8.33 18.93
N SER A 63 8.49 -9.46 19.10
CA SER A 63 9.11 -10.79 19.01
C SER A 63 9.69 -11.03 17.61
N PHE A 64 8.97 -10.64 16.55
CA PHE A 64 9.45 -10.70 15.16
C PHE A 64 10.69 -9.84 14.96
N MET A 65 10.67 -8.58 15.40
CA MET A 65 11.81 -7.66 15.29
C MET A 65 13.05 -8.23 16.00
N LYS A 66 12.87 -8.78 17.20
CA LYS A 66 13.96 -9.42 17.96
C LYS A 66 14.49 -10.67 17.23
N LYS A 67 13.60 -11.56 16.75
CA LYS A 67 13.96 -12.80 16.05
C LYS A 67 14.81 -12.55 14.80
N TYR A 68 14.45 -11.52 14.02
CA TYR A 68 15.08 -11.23 12.73
C TYR A 68 16.04 -10.04 12.75
N ASN A 69 16.29 -9.46 13.92
CA ASN A 69 17.18 -8.31 14.13
C ASN A 69 16.82 -7.09 13.27
N PHE A 70 15.51 -6.76 13.19
CA PHE A 70 15.05 -5.54 12.55
C PHE A 70 14.81 -4.42 13.55
N SER A 71 15.14 -3.18 13.18
CA SER A 71 14.80 -1.97 13.92
C SER A 71 13.73 -1.20 13.17
N LEU A 72 12.47 -1.34 13.58
CA LEU A 72 11.32 -0.70 12.98
C LEU A 72 10.67 0.26 13.98
N LYS A 73 10.00 1.30 13.45
CA LYS A 73 9.14 2.17 14.25
C LYS A 73 7.69 1.74 14.10
N LEU A 74 7.09 1.28 15.18
CA LEU A 74 5.69 0.86 15.21
C LEU A 74 4.79 2.09 15.33
N ILE A 75 3.74 2.14 14.51
CA ILE A 75 2.69 3.17 14.54
C ILE A 75 1.36 2.46 14.78
N PRO A 76 0.68 2.74 15.92
CA PRO A 76 -0.57 2.07 16.21
C PRO A 76 -1.73 2.63 15.37
N GLN A 77 -2.50 1.75 14.77
CA GLN A 77 -3.86 2.01 14.27
C GLN A 77 -4.84 1.32 15.22
N ASN A 78 -5.35 2.07 16.20
CA ASN A 78 -6.18 1.53 17.29
C ASN A 78 -7.50 0.92 16.81
N SER A 79 -8.06 1.46 15.72
CA SER A 79 -9.23 0.92 15.06
C SER A 79 -8.93 0.79 13.57
N PRO A 80 -8.91 -0.42 13.00
CA PRO A 80 -8.62 -0.61 11.57
C PRO A 80 -9.81 -0.15 10.73
N LYS A 81 -9.87 1.15 10.44
CA LYS A 81 -10.94 1.81 9.67
C LYS A 81 -10.62 1.92 8.17
N GLY A 82 -9.70 1.12 7.68
CA GLY A 82 -9.31 1.10 6.28
C GLY A 82 -7.91 1.68 6.00
N MET A 83 -7.51 1.65 4.73
CA MET A 83 -6.15 2.02 4.32
C MET A 83 -5.92 3.53 4.39
N GLY A 84 -6.90 4.35 4.06
CA GLY A 84 -6.80 5.80 4.20
C GLY A 84 -6.57 6.22 5.65
N ASP A 85 -7.31 5.61 6.59
CA ASP A 85 -7.11 5.81 8.03
C ASP A 85 -5.72 5.34 8.48
N ALA A 86 -5.23 4.20 7.96
CA ALA A 86 -3.87 3.73 8.25
C ALA A 86 -2.82 4.77 7.84
N VAL A 87 -2.92 5.35 6.65
CA VAL A 87 -1.99 6.39 6.18
C VAL A 87 -2.07 7.65 7.05
N LEU A 88 -3.26 8.03 7.53
CA LEU A 88 -3.42 9.17 8.44
C LEU A 88 -2.70 8.98 9.78
N GLN A 89 -2.42 7.74 10.22
CA GLN A 89 -1.64 7.51 11.44
C GLN A 89 -0.20 8.06 11.32
N LEU A 90 0.34 8.21 10.10
CA LEU A 90 1.64 8.87 9.88
C LEU A 90 1.63 10.31 10.41
N LYS A 91 0.56 11.06 10.19
CA LYS A 91 0.39 12.42 10.70
C LYS A 91 0.30 12.42 12.22
N ASN A 92 -0.55 11.55 12.77
CA ASN A 92 -0.76 11.45 14.22
C ASN A 92 0.51 11.09 14.98
N SER A 93 1.46 10.42 14.32
CA SER A 93 2.76 10.06 14.89
C SER A 93 3.84 11.13 14.71
N SER A 94 3.51 12.31 14.15
CA SER A 94 4.44 13.39 13.80
C SER A 94 5.61 12.95 12.88
N HIS A 95 5.48 11.81 12.22
CA HIS A 95 6.53 11.29 11.35
C HIS A 95 6.43 11.83 9.92
N SER A 96 5.22 12.12 9.44
CA SER A 96 5.00 12.65 8.08
C SER A 96 5.68 14.01 7.85
N GLU A 97 5.77 14.84 8.90
CA GLU A 97 6.40 16.17 8.83
C GLU A 97 7.90 16.13 8.56
N LYS A 98 8.54 14.99 8.84
CA LYS A 98 9.99 14.79 8.69
C LYS A 98 10.41 14.39 7.30
N PHE A 99 9.47 13.91 6.48
CA PHE A 99 9.73 13.37 5.16
C PHE A 99 8.81 14.00 4.13
N LYS A 100 9.37 14.34 2.97
CA LYS A 100 8.58 14.90 1.87
C LYS A 100 7.65 13.87 1.24
N ASN A 101 8.12 12.62 1.13
CA ASN A 101 7.41 11.54 0.47
C ASN A 101 7.33 10.29 1.35
N THR A 102 6.35 9.45 1.07
CA THR A 102 6.21 8.11 1.63
C THR A 102 6.22 7.06 0.53
N LEU A 103 7.05 6.03 0.70
CA LEU A 103 6.95 4.76 -0.01
C LEU A 103 6.06 3.84 0.82
N LEU A 104 4.85 3.56 0.37
CA LEU A 104 3.87 2.72 1.06
C LEU A 104 3.78 1.35 0.40
N ILE A 105 3.81 0.31 1.22
CA ILE A 105 3.62 -1.09 0.80
C ILE A 105 2.52 -1.71 1.65
N TRP A 106 1.60 -2.41 1.01
CA TRP A 106 0.65 -3.26 1.74
C TRP A 106 1.35 -4.47 2.32
N GLY A 107 1.06 -4.78 3.60
CA GLY A 107 1.77 -5.82 4.35
C GLY A 107 1.42 -7.26 3.97
N ASP A 108 0.60 -7.47 2.95
CA ASP A 108 0.14 -8.78 2.49
C ASP A 108 0.60 -9.15 1.07
N ILE A 109 1.59 -8.41 0.51
CA ILE A 109 2.16 -8.66 -0.83
C ILE A 109 3.56 -9.28 -0.73
N PRO A 110 3.69 -10.61 -0.72
CA PRO A 110 4.93 -11.30 -0.34
C PRO A 110 6.05 -11.24 -1.38
N PHE A 111 5.72 -11.01 -2.66
CA PHE A 111 6.66 -11.22 -3.77
C PHE A 111 7.12 -9.92 -4.44
N ILE A 112 6.93 -8.77 -3.77
CA ILE A 112 7.40 -7.48 -4.29
C ILE A 112 8.91 -7.49 -4.52
N ARG A 113 9.36 -6.96 -5.66
CA ARG A 113 10.77 -6.99 -6.05
C ARG A 113 11.46 -5.66 -5.81
N LEU A 114 12.71 -5.72 -5.33
CA LEU A 114 13.54 -4.53 -5.15
C LEU A 114 13.70 -3.73 -6.45
N SER A 115 13.79 -4.40 -7.60
CA SER A 115 13.88 -3.74 -8.92
C SER A 115 12.66 -2.88 -9.22
N THR A 116 11.45 -3.38 -8.95
CA THR A 116 10.18 -2.67 -9.12
C THR A 116 10.09 -1.47 -8.19
N ILE A 117 10.46 -1.64 -6.92
CA ILE A 117 10.52 -0.55 -5.94
C ILE A 117 11.49 0.56 -6.43
N LYS A 118 12.71 0.20 -6.84
CA LYS A 118 13.71 1.18 -7.32
C LYS A 118 13.25 1.92 -8.57
N GLN A 119 12.62 1.23 -9.52
CA GLN A 119 12.06 1.85 -10.72
C GLN A 119 10.98 2.87 -10.37
N MET A 120 10.06 2.52 -9.45
CA MET A 120 9.00 3.43 -9.01
C MET A 120 9.59 4.68 -8.33
N ILE A 121 10.54 4.52 -7.40
CA ILE A 121 11.21 5.65 -6.73
C ILE A 121 11.88 6.57 -7.75
N SER A 122 12.63 6.00 -8.70
CA SER A 122 13.31 6.76 -9.75
C SER A 122 12.32 7.56 -10.59
N ARG A 123 11.22 6.93 -10.99
CA ARG A 123 10.20 7.56 -11.82
C ARG A 123 9.46 8.68 -11.08
N HIS A 124 9.05 8.42 -9.84
CA HIS A 124 8.39 9.40 -8.97
C HIS A 124 9.23 10.68 -8.84
N LYS A 125 10.51 10.52 -8.54
CA LYS A 125 11.45 11.64 -8.37
C LYS A 125 11.72 12.38 -9.68
N LYS A 126 12.01 11.63 -10.76
CA LYS A 126 12.32 12.21 -12.07
C LYS A 126 11.17 13.07 -12.60
N ASN A 127 9.95 12.58 -12.50
CA ASN A 127 8.77 13.25 -13.04
C ASN A 127 8.14 14.23 -12.04
N LYS A 128 8.66 14.31 -10.79
CA LYS A 128 8.10 15.13 -9.71
C LYS A 128 6.62 14.83 -9.48
N ASN A 129 6.25 13.56 -9.56
CA ASN A 129 4.87 13.13 -9.36
C ASN A 129 4.41 13.41 -7.93
N ILE A 130 3.14 13.68 -7.76
CA ILE A 130 2.50 13.75 -6.42
C ILE A 130 2.08 12.37 -5.94
N PHE A 131 1.67 11.50 -6.86
CA PHE A 131 1.26 10.14 -6.56
C PHE A 131 1.73 9.20 -7.66
N THR A 132 2.46 8.16 -7.30
CA THR A 132 2.93 7.12 -8.22
C THR A 132 2.61 5.76 -7.62
N PHE A 133 2.18 4.82 -8.43
CA PHE A 133 1.98 3.45 -7.99
C PHE A 133 2.38 2.45 -9.07
N CYS A 134 2.73 1.25 -8.64
CA CYS A 134 2.98 0.15 -9.54
C CYS A 134 1.68 -0.57 -9.87
N SER A 135 1.56 -1.01 -11.11
CA SER A 135 0.38 -1.68 -11.64
C SER A 135 0.75 -2.84 -12.54
N ARG A 136 -0.23 -3.65 -12.85
CA ARG A 136 -0.17 -4.72 -13.84
C ARG A 136 -1.53 -4.93 -14.50
N THR A 137 -1.52 -5.24 -15.79
CA THR A 137 -2.71 -5.74 -16.48
C THR A 137 -2.93 -7.21 -16.14
N THR A 138 -4.10 -7.54 -15.59
CA THR A 138 -4.50 -8.89 -15.16
C THR A 138 -5.88 -9.22 -15.72
N ASP A 139 -6.22 -10.52 -15.79
CA ASP A 139 -7.54 -10.96 -16.25
C ASP A 139 -8.64 -10.66 -15.22
N TYR A 140 -8.27 -10.47 -13.94
CA TYR A 140 -9.18 -10.17 -12.84
C TYR A 140 -8.67 -8.96 -12.04
N ALA A 141 -9.08 -7.77 -12.45
CA ALA A 141 -8.67 -6.53 -11.79
C ALA A 141 -9.63 -6.17 -10.65
N TYR A 142 -9.21 -6.31 -9.39
CA TYR A 142 -9.98 -5.89 -8.19
C TYR A 142 -10.08 -4.38 -8.05
N THR A 143 -9.08 -3.67 -8.56
CA THR A 143 -9.09 -2.25 -8.79
C THR A 143 -8.88 -2.05 -10.28
N ARG A 144 -9.44 -0.98 -10.83
CA ARG A 144 -9.28 -0.66 -12.25
C ARG A 144 -8.67 0.73 -12.38
N VAL A 145 -7.48 0.80 -12.94
CA VAL A 145 -6.85 2.06 -13.33
C VAL A 145 -7.57 2.61 -14.55
N VAL A 146 -8.08 3.83 -14.45
CA VAL A 146 -8.76 4.54 -15.52
C VAL A 146 -7.82 5.57 -16.11
N ARG A 147 -7.65 5.54 -17.43
CA ARG A 147 -6.83 6.50 -18.18
C ARG A 147 -7.68 7.29 -19.16
N ASN A 148 -7.34 8.55 -19.36
CA ASN A 148 -7.96 9.34 -20.42
C ASN A 148 -7.35 9.00 -21.81
N LYS A 149 -7.85 9.63 -22.87
CA LYS A 149 -7.39 9.41 -24.25
C LYS A 149 -5.89 9.74 -24.46
N SER A 150 -5.32 10.57 -23.62
CA SER A 150 -3.88 10.91 -23.64
C SER A 150 -3.02 9.98 -22.77
N GLY A 151 -3.61 8.94 -22.16
CA GLY A 151 -2.91 7.96 -21.36
C GLY A 151 -2.68 8.34 -19.88
N PHE A 152 -3.11 9.54 -19.47
CA PHE A 152 -2.99 9.96 -18.06
C PHE A 152 -3.96 9.22 -17.16
N VAL A 153 -3.49 8.84 -15.98
CA VAL A 153 -4.34 8.24 -14.92
C VAL A 153 -5.30 9.30 -14.40
N THR A 154 -6.60 9.01 -14.46
CA THR A 154 -7.67 9.91 -14.01
C THR A 154 -8.41 9.40 -12.81
N ASN A 155 -8.41 8.08 -12.58
CA ASN A 155 -9.10 7.44 -11.48
C ASN A 155 -8.54 6.04 -11.21
N VAL A 156 -8.83 5.50 -10.03
CA VAL A 156 -8.73 4.08 -9.71
C VAL A 156 -10.05 3.65 -9.07
N ILE A 157 -10.73 2.70 -9.70
CA ILE A 157 -12.04 2.22 -9.26
C ILE A 157 -11.84 0.91 -8.50
N GLU A 158 -12.36 0.82 -7.29
CA GLU A 158 -12.40 -0.43 -6.51
C GLU A 158 -13.60 -1.27 -6.94
N THR A 159 -13.37 -2.25 -7.81
CA THR A 159 -14.45 -3.06 -8.43
C THR A 159 -15.21 -3.92 -7.43
N ARG A 160 -14.58 -4.27 -6.29
CA ARG A 160 -15.24 -5.03 -5.21
C ARG A 160 -16.31 -4.25 -4.47
N GLU A 161 -16.22 -2.93 -4.50
CA GLU A 161 -17.14 -2.03 -3.81
C GLU A 161 -18.36 -1.67 -4.67
N SER A 162 -18.29 -1.89 -5.96
CA SER A 162 -19.36 -1.59 -6.91
C SER A 162 -20.05 -2.86 -7.37
N LYS A 163 -21.34 -3.01 -7.04
CA LYS A 163 -22.16 -4.16 -7.49
C LYS A 163 -22.36 -4.19 -9.00
N ASP A 164 -22.20 -3.04 -9.65
CA ASP A 164 -22.47 -2.86 -11.08
C ASP A 164 -21.23 -3.02 -11.96
N ILE A 165 -20.04 -3.12 -11.38
CA ILE A 165 -18.80 -3.26 -12.13
C ILE A 165 -18.33 -4.70 -12.07
N LYS A 166 -18.35 -5.38 -13.23
CA LYS A 166 -17.79 -6.72 -13.34
C LYS A 166 -16.28 -6.69 -13.18
N ILE A 167 -15.74 -7.67 -12.45
CA ILE A 167 -14.31 -7.92 -12.39
C ILE A 167 -13.89 -8.50 -13.73
N GLU A 168 -13.21 -7.71 -14.54
CA GLU A 168 -12.77 -8.05 -15.90
C GLU A 168 -11.27 -7.79 -16.03
N ARG A 169 -10.72 -8.17 -17.18
CA ARG A 169 -9.34 -7.83 -17.55
C ARG A 169 -9.13 -6.31 -17.50
N GLY A 170 -8.07 -5.89 -16.81
CA GLY A 170 -7.75 -4.49 -16.66
C GLY A 170 -6.42 -4.25 -15.96
N GLU A 171 -5.96 -3.02 -15.99
CA GLU A 171 -4.81 -2.58 -15.22
C GLU A 171 -5.24 -2.36 -13.76
N ARG A 172 -4.54 -3.02 -12.82
CA ARG A 172 -4.77 -2.88 -11.38
C ARG A 172 -3.49 -2.46 -10.66
N ASP A 173 -3.65 -1.82 -9.50
CA ASP A 173 -2.54 -1.62 -8.57
C ASP A 173 -2.07 -2.94 -7.96
N ILE A 174 -0.87 -2.93 -7.41
CA ILE A 174 -0.27 -4.09 -6.73
C ILE A 174 0.01 -3.84 -5.25
N GLY A 175 -0.51 -2.77 -4.66
CA GLY A 175 -0.26 -2.42 -3.26
C GLY A 175 1.09 -1.75 -3.00
N LEU A 176 1.71 -1.15 -4.00
CA LEU A 176 2.98 -0.42 -3.92
C LEU A 176 2.80 1.01 -4.43
N PHE A 177 3.02 2.00 -3.56
CA PHE A 177 2.76 3.42 -3.81
C PHE A 177 3.92 4.30 -3.36
N MET A 178 4.09 5.45 -4.01
CA MET A 178 4.93 6.54 -3.53
C MET A 178 4.19 7.85 -3.70
N PHE A 179 4.15 8.68 -2.66
CA PHE A 179 3.37 9.90 -2.69
C PHE A 179 3.98 11.03 -1.86
N ASN A 180 3.60 12.26 -2.20
CA ASN A 180 3.90 13.46 -1.42
C ASN A 180 3.03 13.50 -0.17
N ASN A 181 3.66 13.61 1.01
CA ASN A 181 2.96 13.52 2.29
C ASN A 181 1.98 14.66 2.50
N GLU A 182 2.42 15.90 2.29
CA GLU A 182 1.59 17.09 2.53
C GLU A 182 0.29 17.03 1.72
N ILE A 183 0.40 16.80 0.42
CA ILE A 183 -0.75 16.82 -0.50
C ILE A 183 -1.67 15.63 -0.27
N VAL A 184 -1.11 14.42 -0.12
CA VAL A 184 -1.93 13.20 0.01
C VAL A 184 -2.58 13.10 1.38
N ILE A 185 -1.87 13.44 2.45
CA ILE A 185 -2.45 13.43 3.80
C ILE A 185 -3.56 14.48 3.92
N SER A 186 -3.33 15.70 3.38
CA SER A 186 -4.38 16.72 3.33
C SER A 186 -5.63 16.22 2.57
N ALA A 187 -5.46 15.59 1.42
CA ALA A 187 -6.59 15.04 0.66
C ALA A 187 -7.34 13.93 1.41
N LEU A 188 -6.65 13.10 2.19
CA LEU A 188 -7.27 12.06 3.01
C LEU A 188 -8.07 12.62 4.19
N GLU A 189 -7.72 13.80 4.69
CA GLU A 189 -8.47 14.47 5.77
C GLU A 189 -9.78 15.10 5.29
N GLU A 190 -9.82 15.52 4.05
CA GLU A 190 -11.01 16.18 3.49
C GLU A 190 -12.20 15.21 3.37
N GLU A 191 -13.41 15.77 3.48
CA GLU A 191 -14.66 15.04 3.20
C GLU A 191 -14.91 15.01 1.70
N LEU A 192 -14.27 14.08 1.01
CA LEU A 192 -14.35 13.89 -0.43
C LEU A 192 -15.28 12.72 -0.79
N ASP A 193 -15.89 12.80 -1.97
CA ASP A 193 -16.71 11.72 -2.51
C ASP A 193 -15.87 10.44 -2.67
N GLY A 194 -16.43 9.30 -2.24
CA GLY A 194 -15.77 8.01 -2.30
C GLY A 194 -14.82 7.72 -1.14
N LYS A 195 -14.71 8.63 -0.15
CA LYS A 195 -13.86 8.46 1.04
C LYS A 195 -14.16 7.17 1.79
N PHE A 196 -15.42 6.87 1.97
CA PHE A 196 -15.84 5.66 2.67
C PHE A 196 -16.45 4.65 1.71
N SER A 197 -16.00 3.42 1.82
CA SER A 197 -16.56 2.28 1.13
C SER A 197 -18.07 2.16 1.39
N SER A 198 -18.85 1.89 0.36
CA SER A 198 -20.30 1.73 0.49
C SER A 198 -20.68 0.47 1.28
N SER A 199 -19.86 -0.58 1.21
CA SER A 199 -20.11 -1.89 1.80
C SER A 199 -19.53 -2.03 3.20
N SER A 200 -18.24 -1.72 3.38
CA SER A 200 -17.51 -1.91 4.65
C SER A 200 -17.48 -0.66 5.54
N ARG A 201 -17.80 0.51 4.99
CA ARG A 201 -17.63 1.81 5.65
C ARG A 201 -16.17 2.13 6.01
N GLU A 202 -15.23 1.39 5.45
CA GLU A 202 -13.82 1.66 5.64
C GLU A 202 -13.38 2.90 4.86
N HIS A 203 -12.45 3.66 5.42
CA HIS A 203 -11.80 4.79 4.75
C HIS A 203 -10.88 4.25 3.64
N GLY A 204 -11.27 4.46 2.39
CA GLY A 204 -10.49 4.08 1.21
C GLY A 204 -9.16 4.81 1.11
N PHE A 205 -8.33 4.40 0.17
CA PHE A 205 -7.09 5.11 -0.15
C PHE A 205 -7.06 5.59 -1.59
N LEU A 206 -7.50 4.75 -2.52
CA LEU A 206 -7.35 5.00 -3.95
C LEU A 206 -8.37 6.01 -4.52
N TYR A 207 -9.45 6.31 -3.79
CA TYR A 207 -10.43 7.33 -4.20
C TYR A 207 -9.79 8.71 -4.40
N ILE A 208 -8.70 9.01 -3.67
CA ILE A 208 -8.00 10.30 -3.78
C ILE A 208 -7.42 10.53 -5.17
N VAL A 209 -7.13 9.47 -5.94
CA VAL A 209 -6.54 9.58 -7.28
C VAL A 209 -7.37 10.48 -8.19
N ASN A 210 -8.69 10.31 -8.20
CA ASN A 210 -9.57 11.17 -8.99
C ASN A 210 -9.56 12.62 -8.51
N HIS A 211 -9.55 12.85 -7.21
CA HIS A 211 -9.51 14.19 -6.63
C HIS A 211 -8.18 14.89 -6.90
N LEU A 212 -7.07 14.18 -6.77
CA LEU A 212 -5.76 14.71 -7.10
C LEU A 212 -5.64 15.05 -8.59
N PHE A 213 -6.17 14.18 -9.48
CA PHE A 213 -6.19 14.46 -10.92
C PHE A 213 -7.00 15.72 -11.25
N LYS A 214 -8.21 15.87 -10.68
CA LYS A 214 -9.07 17.06 -10.87
C LYS A 214 -8.41 18.35 -10.40
N ARG A 215 -7.48 18.28 -9.46
CA ARG A 215 -6.67 19.40 -8.95
C ARG A 215 -5.42 19.68 -9.78
N GLY A 216 -5.21 18.94 -10.87
CA GLY A 216 -4.07 19.11 -11.76
C GLY A 216 -2.76 18.52 -11.27
N HIS A 217 -2.80 17.64 -10.27
CA HIS A 217 -1.61 16.97 -9.78
C HIS A 217 -1.14 15.86 -10.73
N LEU A 218 0.19 15.67 -10.82
CA LEU A 218 0.80 14.60 -11.61
C LEU A 218 0.68 13.26 -10.90
N ILE A 219 0.01 12.32 -11.57
CA ILE A 219 -0.23 10.95 -11.11
C ILE A 219 0.27 9.99 -12.17
N GLU A 220 1.00 8.96 -11.76
CA GLU A 220 1.51 7.95 -12.68
C GLU A 220 1.25 6.54 -12.15
N ALA A 221 0.67 5.69 -12.99
CA ALA A 221 0.61 4.25 -12.77
C ALA A 221 1.66 3.60 -13.69
N LEU A 222 2.56 2.83 -13.08
CA LEU A 222 3.65 2.13 -13.77
C LEU A 222 3.26 0.66 -13.96
N ASN A 223 2.88 0.30 -15.18
CA ASN A 223 2.55 -1.09 -15.53
C ASN A 223 3.84 -1.90 -15.75
N ILE A 224 4.60 -2.11 -14.68
CA ILE A 224 5.93 -2.75 -14.69
C ILE A 224 6.02 -4.00 -13.80
N ALA A 225 5.00 -4.25 -12.99
CA ALA A 225 5.02 -5.38 -12.07
C ALA A 225 4.97 -6.74 -12.81
N SER A 226 5.67 -7.73 -12.29
CA SER A 226 5.58 -9.12 -12.75
C SER A 226 4.29 -9.79 -12.24
N ALA A 227 3.95 -10.96 -12.75
CA ALA A 227 2.75 -11.68 -12.34
C ALA A 227 2.75 -11.99 -10.83
N ASP A 228 3.89 -12.45 -10.31
CA ASP A 228 4.04 -12.83 -8.90
C ASP A 228 3.83 -11.63 -7.95
N GLU A 229 4.22 -10.43 -8.35
CA GLU A 229 4.05 -9.22 -7.57
C GLU A 229 2.59 -8.79 -7.39
N THR A 230 1.66 -9.40 -8.13
CA THR A 230 0.22 -9.17 -7.96
C THR A 230 -0.41 -10.05 -6.90
N VAL A 231 0.32 -11.03 -6.37
CA VAL A 231 -0.17 -11.95 -5.35
C VAL A 231 -0.28 -11.23 -4.01
N SER A 232 -1.46 -11.29 -3.39
CA SER A 232 -1.70 -10.78 -2.06
C SER A 232 -2.46 -11.80 -1.22
N LEU A 233 -2.09 -11.95 0.05
CA LEU A 233 -2.73 -12.88 0.96
C LEU A 233 -4.11 -12.36 1.41
N ASN A 234 -5.16 -12.66 0.65
CA ASN A 234 -6.55 -12.43 1.08
C ASN A 234 -7.17 -13.70 1.66
N LYS A 235 -6.90 -14.86 1.02
CA LYS A 235 -7.22 -16.21 1.48
C LYS A 235 -5.96 -17.06 1.38
N LEU A 236 -5.88 -18.14 2.14
CA LEU A 236 -4.71 -19.05 2.08
C LEU A 236 -4.51 -19.64 0.68
N SER A 237 -5.61 -19.92 -0.03
CA SER A 237 -5.58 -20.39 -1.42
C SER A 237 -4.91 -19.41 -2.42
N ASP A 238 -4.79 -18.14 -2.08
CA ASP A 238 -4.15 -17.15 -2.97
C ASP A 238 -2.63 -17.40 -3.12
N LEU A 239 -2.05 -18.20 -2.24
CA LEU A 239 -0.63 -18.57 -2.25
C LEU A 239 -0.37 -19.94 -2.86
N GLU A 240 -1.42 -20.73 -3.15
CA GLU A 240 -1.27 -22.05 -3.81
C GLU A 240 -0.63 -21.88 -5.19
N GLY A 241 0.44 -22.65 -5.44
CA GLY A 241 1.22 -22.58 -6.68
C GLY A 241 2.35 -21.54 -6.69
N HIS A 242 2.60 -20.84 -5.57
CA HIS A 242 3.69 -19.88 -5.39
C HIS A 242 4.70 -20.31 -4.32
N SER A 243 4.63 -21.57 -3.86
CA SER A 243 5.56 -22.23 -2.94
C SER A 243 6.64 -23.02 -3.69
#